data_98113b5308a54bb42e7caa3360a9d828
#
_entry.id   98113b5308a54bb42e7caa3360a9d828
#
_cell.length_a   1.000
_cell.length_b   1.000
_cell.length_c   1.000
_cell.angle_alpha   90.00
_cell.angle_beta   90.00
_cell.angle_gamma   90.00
#
_symmetry.space_group_name_H-M   'P 1'
#
loop_
_entity.id
_entity.type
_entity.pdbx_description
1 polymer ?
#
loop_
_entity_poly.entity_id
_entity_poly.type
_entity_poly.pdbx_seq_one_letter_code
_entity_poly.pdbx_strand_id
1 'polypeptide(L)'
;MTTISKSLLNGLPIKKSRVQVFEILNQNPQGLSAVSIYAQIKNEHKITLGTIYRILSEFENRKIIKRVFLGKVKVFISLEKTR
;
A
#
# COMPACT_ATOMS: atom_id res chain seq x y z
N MET A 1 15.74 9.53 -1.63
CA MET A 1 15.26 8.84 -1.77
C MET A 1 14.99 8.11 -0.98
N THR A 2 14.32 7.81 -0.67
CA THR A 2 14.12 7.15 0.10
C THR A 2 13.95 6.06 -0.15
N THR A 3 14.47 5.38 0.22
CA THR A 3 14.34 4.23 0.03
C THR A 3 13.43 3.66 0.79
N ILE A 4 12.50 3.07 0.36
CA ILE A 4 11.68 2.32 1.06
C ILE A 4 12.47 1.39 1.70
N SER A 5 12.25 1.20 2.83
CA SER A 5 12.96 0.29 3.57
C SER A 5 12.89 -1.04 2.97
N LYS A 6 13.93 -1.53 2.46
CA LYS A 6 13.93 -2.84 1.89
C LYS A 6 13.64 -3.89 2.92
N SER A 7 13.94 -3.61 4.17
CA SER A 7 13.67 -4.60 5.19
C SER A 7 12.18 -4.81 5.39
N LEU A 8 11.37 -3.80 5.13
CA LEU A 8 9.94 -3.96 5.26
C LEU A 8 9.38 -4.82 4.14
N LEU A 9 10.05 -4.82 3.00
CA LEU A 9 9.59 -5.60 1.87
C LEU A 9 10.40 -6.86 1.71
N ASN A 10 11.19 -7.18 2.69
CA ASN A 10 12.04 -8.37 2.62
C ASN A 10 11.18 -9.59 2.45
N GLY A 11 11.48 -10.42 1.51
CA GLY A 11 10.70 -11.60 1.26
C GLY A 11 9.62 -11.41 0.22
N LEU A 12 9.43 -10.17 -0.25
CA LEU A 12 8.48 -9.93 -1.31
C LEU A 12 9.23 -9.50 -2.56
N PRO A 13 8.76 -9.89 -3.73
CA PRO A 13 9.36 -9.38 -4.96
C PRO A 13 9.25 -7.87 -4.97
N ILE A 14 10.33 -7.21 -5.31
CA ILE A 14 10.31 -5.77 -5.36
C ILE A 14 9.90 -5.35 -6.75
N LYS A 15 8.72 -4.83 -6.89
CA LYS A 15 8.22 -4.36 -8.15
C LYS A 15 7.83 -2.92 -7.98
N LYS A 16 7.89 -2.18 -9.05
CA LYS A 16 7.54 -0.79 -8.98
C LYS A 16 6.16 -0.55 -8.40
N SER A 17 5.20 -1.34 -8.79
CA SER A 17 3.85 -1.13 -8.29
C SER A 17 3.76 -1.34 -6.78
N ARG A 18 4.48 -2.31 -6.25
CA ARG A 18 4.45 -2.53 -4.82
C ARG A 18 5.06 -1.37 -4.06
N VAL A 19 6.17 -0.87 -4.57
CA VAL A 19 6.83 0.27 -3.93
C VAL A 19 5.93 1.48 -4.00
N GLN A 20 5.26 1.68 -5.12
CA GLN A 20 4.38 2.81 -5.29
C GLN A 20 3.21 2.76 -4.31
N VAL A 21 2.61 1.59 -4.16
CA VAL A 21 1.50 1.44 -3.23
C VAL A 21 1.96 1.76 -1.80
N PHE A 22 3.12 1.26 -1.43
CA PHE A 22 3.63 1.50 -0.09
C PHE A 22 3.89 3.00 0.14
N GLU A 23 4.46 3.66 -0.84
CA GLU A 23 4.73 5.08 -0.72
C GLU A 23 3.47 5.90 -0.63
N ILE A 24 2.47 5.54 -1.41
CA ILE A 24 1.20 6.24 -1.36
C ILE A 24 0.58 6.12 0.03
N LEU A 25 0.64 4.93 0.60
CA LEU A 25 0.09 4.73 1.93
C LEU A 25 0.86 5.51 2.99
N ASN A 26 2.17 5.57 2.85
CA ASN A 26 2.98 6.34 3.80
C ASN A 26 2.69 7.83 3.73
N GLN A 27 2.29 8.31 2.58
CA GLN A 27 1.98 9.71 2.43
C GLN A 27 0.59 10.05 2.90
N ASN A 28 -0.19 9.06 3.26
CA ASN A 28 -1.58 9.25 3.68
C ASN A 28 -1.82 8.54 4.99
N PRO A 29 -1.31 9.11 6.08
CA PRO A 29 -1.40 8.42 7.38
C PRO A 29 -2.82 8.16 7.85
N GLN A 30 -3.79 8.89 7.33
CA GLN A 30 -5.17 8.65 7.70
C GLN A 30 -5.73 7.42 7.02
N GLY A 31 -5.01 6.87 6.04
CA GLY A 31 -5.46 5.68 5.35
C GLY A 31 -6.12 5.97 4.03
N LEU A 32 -6.09 4.99 3.16
CA LEU A 32 -6.72 5.08 1.85
C LEU A 32 -7.41 3.77 1.53
N SER A 33 -8.51 3.85 0.80
CA SER A 33 -9.15 2.64 0.30
C SER A 33 -8.38 2.12 -0.91
N ALA A 34 -8.62 0.88 -1.26
CA ALA A 34 -7.96 0.28 -2.43
C ALA A 34 -8.32 1.03 -3.70
N VAL A 35 -9.56 1.50 -3.79
CA VAL A 35 -10.00 2.23 -4.98
C VAL A 35 -9.24 3.56 -5.09
N SER A 36 -9.02 4.23 -3.97
CA SER A 36 -8.27 5.47 -3.98
C SER A 36 -6.82 5.26 -4.41
N ILE A 37 -6.22 4.18 -3.93
CA ILE A 37 -4.85 3.85 -4.32
C ILE A 37 -4.81 3.56 -5.82
N TYR A 38 -5.77 2.79 -6.30
CA TYR A 38 -5.83 2.46 -7.71
C TYR A 38 -5.94 3.73 -8.56
N ALA A 39 -6.77 4.67 -8.14
CA ALA A 39 -6.96 5.90 -8.88
C ALA A 39 -5.67 6.70 -9.00
N GLN A 40 -4.83 6.62 -7.99
CA GLN A 40 -3.58 7.36 -8.02
C GLN A 40 -2.49 6.70 -8.84
N ILE A 41 -2.55 5.38 -8.97
CA ILE A 41 -1.45 4.67 -9.60
C ILE A 41 -1.74 4.22 -11.01
N LYS A 42 -3.00 4.17 -11.39
CA LYS A 42 -3.36 3.56 -12.68
C LYS A 42 -2.77 4.27 -13.88
N ASN A 43 -2.48 5.55 -13.75
CA ASN A 43 -1.92 6.30 -14.86
C ASN A 43 -0.44 6.00 -15.08
N GLU A 44 0.22 5.52 -14.05
CA GLU A 44 1.64 5.24 -14.14
C GLU A 44 1.94 3.79 -14.36
N HIS A 45 1.01 2.93 -14.02
CA HIS A 45 1.23 1.50 -14.14
C HIS A 45 -0.01 0.85 -14.68
N LYS A 46 0.17 -0.10 -15.56
CA LYS A 46 -0.96 -0.86 -16.04
C LYS A 46 -1.25 -1.91 -15.01
N ILE A 47 -2.18 -1.59 -14.14
CA ILE A 47 -2.45 -2.46 -13.02
C ILE A 47 -3.94 -2.51 -12.83
N THR A 48 -4.46 -3.60 -12.35
CA THR A 48 -5.88 -3.73 -12.11
C THR A 48 -6.17 -3.55 -10.64
N LEU A 49 -7.41 -3.27 -10.33
CA LEU A 49 -7.82 -3.15 -8.94
C LEU A 49 -7.58 -4.47 -8.20
N GLY A 50 -7.80 -5.59 -8.88
CA GLY A 50 -7.51 -6.89 -8.27
C GLY A 50 -6.07 -7.02 -7.84
N THR A 51 -5.15 -6.51 -8.66
CA THR A 51 -3.75 -6.55 -8.29
C THR A 51 -3.47 -5.67 -7.08
N ILE A 52 -4.15 -4.52 -6.98
CA ILE A 52 -4.01 -3.67 -5.81
C ILE A 52 -4.43 -4.43 -4.56
N TYR A 53 -5.58 -5.12 -4.60
CA TYR A 53 -6.03 -5.89 -3.45
C TYR A 53 -5.02 -6.98 -3.09
N ARG A 54 -4.43 -7.61 -4.10
CA ARG A 54 -3.46 -8.65 -3.83
C ARG A 54 -2.22 -8.06 -3.14
N ILE A 55 -1.74 -6.91 -3.60
CA ILE A 55 -0.60 -6.27 -2.98
C ILE A 55 -0.93 -5.89 -1.54
N LEU A 56 -2.12 -5.35 -1.31
CA LEU A 56 -2.52 -4.95 0.03
C LEU A 56 -2.63 -6.16 0.95
N SER A 57 -3.13 -7.28 0.43
CA SER A 57 -3.20 -8.49 1.23
C SER A 57 -1.82 -8.97 1.64
N GLU A 58 -0.86 -8.90 0.72
CA GLU A 58 0.48 -9.31 1.05
C GLU A 58 1.10 -8.41 2.11
N PHE A 59 0.87 -7.11 2.00
CA PHE A 59 1.38 -6.18 2.98
C PHE A 59 0.72 -6.41 4.34
N GLU A 60 -0.56 -6.72 4.32
CA GLU A 60 -1.28 -6.97 5.55
C GLU A 60 -0.75 -8.24 6.22
N ASN A 61 -0.51 -9.29 5.44
CA ASN A 61 0.03 -10.52 5.98
C ASN A 61 1.40 -10.34 6.57
N ARG A 62 2.15 -9.39 6.06
CA ARG A 62 3.48 -9.12 6.58
C ARG A 62 3.46 -8.07 7.67
N LYS A 63 2.27 -7.59 8.03
CA LYS A 63 2.09 -6.62 9.09
C LYS A 63 2.76 -5.30 8.80
N ILE A 64 2.83 -4.96 7.52
CA ILE A 64 3.34 -3.68 7.08
C ILE A 64 2.23 -2.65 7.11
N ILE A 65 0.99 -3.10 6.88
CA ILE A 65 -0.16 -2.23 6.92
C ILE A 65 -1.27 -2.93 7.68
N LYS A 66 -2.30 -2.18 8.03
CA LYS A 66 -3.46 -2.80 8.62
C LYS A 66 -4.71 -2.24 7.97
N ARG A 67 -5.79 -2.97 8.10
CA ARG A 67 -7.07 -2.63 7.53
C ARG A 67 -7.95 -2.06 8.64
N VAL A 68 -8.58 -0.94 8.36
CA VAL A 68 -9.44 -0.29 9.33
C VAL A 68 -10.72 0.09 8.62
N PHE A 69 -11.83 0.01 9.31
CA PHE A 69 -13.09 0.42 8.74
C PHE A 69 -13.46 1.79 9.26
N LEU A 70 -13.77 2.69 8.36
CA LEU A 70 -14.29 4.00 8.70
C LEU A 70 -15.73 4.00 8.22
N GLY A 71 -16.62 3.72 9.13
CA GLY A 71 -17.99 3.50 8.74
C GLY A 71 -18.08 2.24 7.90
N LYS A 72 -18.54 2.36 6.69
CA LYS A 72 -18.64 1.22 5.81
C LYS A 72 -17.48 1.12 4.85
N VAL A 73 -16.54 2.03 4.94
CA VAL A 73 -15.43 2.05 4.00
C VAL A 73 -14.21 1.41 4.63
N LYS A 74 -13.60 0.51 3.88
CA LYS A 74 -12.39 -0.15 4.34
C LYS A 74 -11.20 0.64 3.82
N VAL A 75 -10.33 1.06 4.73
CA VAL A 75 -9.12 1.77 4.34
C VAL A 75 -7.90 1.03 4.88
N PHE A 76 -6.76 1.28 4.28
CA PHE A 76 -5.52 0.63 4.67
C PHE A 76 -4.56 1.70 5.17
N ILE A 77 -3.90 1.42 6.25
CA ILE A 77 -3.02 2.36 6.92
C ILE A 77 -1.64 1.74 7.06
N SER A 78 -0.62 2.51 6.69
CA SER A 78 0.75 2.04 6.87
C SER A 78 1.08 1.98 8.34
N LEU A 79 1.72 0.91 8.74
CA LEU A 79 2.18 0.76 10.12
C LEU A 79 3.59 1.27 10.31
N GLU A 80 4.23 1.70 9.22
CA GLU A 80 5.54 2.25 9.30
C GLU A 80 5.44 3.65 9.91
N LYS A 81 6.07 3.85 11.10
CA LYS A 81 5.95 5.09 11.68
C LYS A 81 7.13 5.82 11.40
N THR A 82 7.13 6.85 10.77
CA THR A 82 8.30 7.46 10.57
C THR A 82 8.31 8.56 11.35
N ARG A 83 8.66 8.94 11.92
CA ARG A 83 8.60 9.86 12.72
C ARG A 83 9.24 10.46 12.65
#